data_ef63f883c6db094096b4bfbebd4f43de
#
_entry.id   ef63f883c6db094096b4bfbebd4f43de
#
_cell.length_a   1.000
_cell.length_b   1.000
_cell.length_c   1.000
_cell.angle_alpha   90.00
_cell.angle_beta   90.00
_cell.angle_gamma   90.00
#
_symmetry.space_group_name_H-M   'P 1'
#
loop_
_entity.id
_entity.type
_entity.pdbx_description
1 polymer ?
#
loop_
_entity_poly.entity_id
_entity_poly.type
_entity_poly.pdbx_seq_one_letter_code
_entity_poly.pdbx_strand_id
1 'polypeptide(L)'
;MADPKILETFPNPAPHRDYVIEHSHHEFTSMCPITGHPDFATIIVRFVPDKVCVELKSLKLYFHAFRNDGIFFEAVTNKICDDLGRVLELRPVAAPVQQHQARNFE
;
A
#
# COMPACT_ATOMS: atom_id res chain seq x y z
N MET A 1 12.51 7.99 -2.84
CA MET A 1 11.37 7.09 -3.09
C MET A 1 10.96 6.39 -1.81
N ALA A 2 9.66 6.14 -1.65
CA ALA A 2 9.16 5.50 -0.44
C ALA A 2 9.84 4.14 -0.22
N ASP A 3 10.30 3.92 1.00
CA ASP A 3 11.10 2.75 1.36
C ASP A 3 10.21 1.75 2.11
N PRO A 4 10.11 0.50 1.62
CA PRO A 4 9.32 -0.52 2.32
C PRO A 4 9.83 -0.84 3.72
N LYS A 5 11.05 -0.46 4.08
CA LYS A 5 11.58 -0.64 5.43
C LYS A 5 10.84 0.20 6.47
N ILE A 6 10.07 1.20 6.04
CA ILE A 6 9.21 1.97 6.94
C ILE A 6 8.09 1.08 7.50
N LEU A 7 7.65 0.11 6.71
CA LEU A 7 6.54 -0.75 7.08
C LEU A 7 6.89 -1.68 8.24
N GLU A 8 6.04 -1.71 9.25
CA GLU A 8 6.16 -2.59 10.40
C GLU A 8 5.01 -3.57 10.40
N THR A 9 5.25 -4.72 11.00
CA THR A 9 4.25 -5.78 11.05
C THR A 9 4.02 -6.24 12.48
N PHE A 10 2.89 -6.89 12.70
CA PHE A 10 2.59 -7.56 13.97
C PHE A 10 1.93 -8.91 13.66
N PRO A 11 1.98 -9.85 14.61
CA PRO A 11 1.41 -11.17 14.36
C PRO A 11 -0.09 -11.09 14.07
N ASN A 12 -0.53 -11.85 13.06
CA ASN A 12 -1.94 -11.96 12.74
C ASN A 12 -2.68 -12.58 13.93
N PRO A 13 -3.67 -11.90 14.51
CA PRO A 13 -4.37 -12.42 15.69
C PRO A 13 -5.28 -13.62 15.39
N ALA A 14 -5.58 -13.88 14.13
CA ALA A 14 -6.44 -14.98 13.74
C ALA A 14 -5.89 -15.69 12.49
N PRO A 15 -4.69 -16.31 12.58
CA PRO A 15 -4.04 -16.90 11.40
C PRO A 15 -4.76 -18.13 10.84
N HIS A 16 -5.71 -18.67 11.59
CA HIS A 16 -6.49 -19.84 11.19
C HIS A 16 -7.72 -19.51 10.37
N ARG A 17 -8.02 -18.24 10.19
CA ARG A 17 -9.18 -17.85 9.38
C ARG A 17 -8.77 -16.87 8.27
N ASP A 18 -9.48 -16.99 7.16
CA ASP A 18 -9.30 -16.08 6.04
C ASP A 18 -10.30 -14.93 6.20
N TYR A 19 -9.78 -13.75 6.45
CA TYR A 19 -10.59 -12.54 6.51
C TYR A 19 -9.89 -11.45 5.71
N VAL A 20 -10.68 -10.53 5.18
CA VAL A 20 -10.16 -9.45 4.35
C VAL A 20 -9.90 -8.24 5.20
N ILE A 21 -8.69 -7.70 5.09
CA ILE A 21 -8.35 -6.40 5.66
C ILE A 21 -8.39 -5.38 4.52
N GLU A 22 -9.04 -4.26 4.78
CA GLU A 22 -9.06 -3.15 3.83
C GLU A 22 -8.58 -1.89 4.53
N HIS A 23 -7.60 -1.22 3.92
CA HIS A 23 -7.13 0.08 4.36
C HIS A 23 -7.40 1.09 3.26
N SER A 24 -8.04 2.20 3.63
CA SER A 24 -8.28 3.32 2.71
C SER A 24 -7.48 4.52 3.19
N HIS A 25 -6.66 5.06 2.29
CA HIS A 25 -5.86 6.25 2.57
C HIS A 25 -6.28 7.34 1.60
N HIS A 26 -6.98 8.34 2.11
CA HIS A 26 -7.64 9.35 1.28
C HIS A 26 -6.76 10.54 0.91
N GLU A 27 -5.63 10.70 1.55
CA GLU A 27 -4.77 11.87 1.39
C GLU A 27 -3.45 11.54 0.70
N PHE A 28 -3.47 10.51 -0.14
CA PHE A 28 -2.26 10.13 -0.85
C PHE A 28 -1.83 11.24 -1.80
N THR A 29 -0.54 11.57 -1.76
CA THR A 29 0.05 12.58 -2.62
C THR A 29 1.35 12.07 -3.19
N SER A 30 1.55 12.30 -4.47
CA SER A 30 2.83 12.12 -5.16
C SER A 30 3.02 13.29 -6.10
N MET A 31 4.11 13.29 -6.86
CA MET A 31 4.32 14.36 -7.85
C MET A 31 4.22 13.78 -9.25
N CYS A 32 3.62 14.56 -10.14
CA CYS A 32 3.66 14.23 -11.56
C CYS A 32 5.10 14.31 -12.04
N PRO A 33 5.66 13.23 -12.62
CA PRO A 33 7.07 13.25 -13.04
C PRO A 33 7.32 14.18 -14.23
N ILE A 34 6.27 14.64 -14.90
CA ILE A 34 6.39 15.55 -16.04
C ILE A 34 6.34 17.00 -15.59
N THR A 35 5.35 17.36 -14.76
CA THR A 35 5.10 18.76 -14.38
C THR A 35 5.68 19.13 -13.01
N GLY A 36 5.93 18.13 -12.15
CA GLY A 36 6.34 18.38 -10.77
C GLY A 36 5.20 18.85 -9.87
N HIS A 37 3.97 18.91 -10.38
CA HIS A 37 2.83 19.30 -9.59
C HIS A 37 2.35 18.13 -8.72
N PRO A 38 1.72 18.40 -7.56
CA PRO A 38 1.20 17.34 -6.72
C PRO A 38 0.00 16.66 -7.38
N ASP A 39 0.01 15.33 -7.30
CA ASP A 39 -1.11 14.48 -7.71
C ASP A 39 -1.74 13.89 -6.45
N PHE A 40 -3.06 13.93 -6.37
CA PHE A 40 -3.82 13.47 -5.22
C PHE A 40 -4.62 12.23 -5.57
N ALA A 41 -4.70 11.29 -4.64
CA ALA A 41 -5.45 10.07 -4.88
C ALA A 41 -5.94 9.46 -3.56
N THR A 42 -6.87 8.53 -3.67
CA THR A 42 -7.20 7.59 -2.60
C THR A 42 -6.56 6.25 -2.95
N ILE A 43 -5.82 5.71 -2.00
CA ILE A 43 -5.26 4.37 -2.12
C ILE A 43 -6.10 3.43 -1.27
N ILE A 44 -6.59 2.36 -1.89
CA ILE A 44 -7.30 1.30 -1.20
C ILE A 44 -6.48 0.04 -1.32
N VAL A 45 -6.11 -0.53 -0.18
CA VAL A 45 -5.34 -1.76 -0.11
C VAL A 45 -6.23 -2.83 0.50
N ARG A 46 -6.28 -3.98 -0.14
CA ARG A 46 -7.12 -5.10 0.29
C ARG A 46 -6.32 -6.38 0.24
N PHE A 47 -6.31 -7.12 1.34
CA PHE A 47 -5.57 -8.39 1.39
C PHE A 47 -6.13 -9.32 2.46
N VAL A 48 -5.83 -10.61 2.30
CA VAL A 48 -6.05 -11.61 3.36
C VAL A 48 -4.70 -11.84 4.04
N PRO A 49 -4.57 -11.53 5.34
CA PRO A 49 -3.31 -11.73 6.03
C PRO A 49 -2.98 -13.21 6.21
N ASP A 50 -1.71 -13.54 6.11
CA ASP A 50 -1.22 -14.88 6.44
C ASP A 50 -0.70 -14.87 7.88
N LYS A 51 0.59 -14.74 8.08
CA LYS A 51 1.21 -14.80 9.42
C LYS A 51 1.24 -13.45 10.13
N VAL A 52 1.27 -12.37 9.37
CA VAL A 52 1.43 -11.02 9.93
C VAL A 52 0.45 -10.04 9.29
N CYS A 53 0.17 -8.98 10.05
CA CYS A 53 -0.58 -7.84 9.56
C CYS A 53 0.34 -6.62 9.49
N VAL A 54 0.01 -5.66 8.66
CA VAL A 54 0.76 -4.41 8.60
C VAL A 54 0.28 -3.46 9.69
N GLU A 55 1.22 -2.82 10.36
CA GLU A 55 0.91 -1.86 11.40
C GLU A 55 0.46 -0.54 10.74
N LEU A 56 -0.68 0.00 11.18
CA LEU A 56 -1.37 1.09 10.49
C LEU A 56 -0.56 2.40 10.47
N LYS A 57 0.09 2.74 11.55
CA LYS A 57 0.88 3.98 11.61
C LYS A 57 2.03 3.94 10.60
N SER A 58 2.73 2.81 10.53
CA SER A 58 3.82 2.65 9.58
C SER A 58 3.31 2.66 8.13
N LEU A 59 2.12 2.12 7.90
CA LEU A 59 1.51 2.16 6.57
C LEU A 59 1.22 3.60 6.16
N LYS A 60 0.71 4.42 7.07
CA LYS A 60 0.47 5.84 6.79
C LYS A 60 1.77 6.58 6.50
N LEU A 61 2.82 6.29 7.25
CA LEU A 61 4.14 6.90 7.00
C LEU A 61 4.71 6.47 5.66
N TYR A 62 4.50 5.22 5.29
CA TYR A 62 4.94 4.70 4.00
C TYR A 62 4.23 5.44 2.86
N PHE A 63 2.91 5.58 2.93
CA PHE A 63 2.17 6.33 1.91
C PHE A 63 2.60 7.80 1.88
N HIS A 64 2.81 8.39 3.04
CA HIS A 64 3.23 9.79 3.13
C HIS A 64 4.59 10.03 2.47
N ALA A 65 5.47 9.04 2.50
CA ALA A 65 6.80 9.15 1.91
C ALA A 65 6.77 9.32 0.39
N PHE A 66 5.66 9.02 -0.28
CA PHE A 66 5.52 9.23 -1.71
C PHE A 66 5.35 10.69 -2.11
N ARG A 67 5.08 11.58 -1.18
CA ARG A 67 4.69 12.96 -1.47
C ARG A 67 5.68 13.74 -2.34
N ASN A 68 6.96 13.40 -2.24
CA ASN A 68 8.02 14.06 -3.00
C ASN A 68 8.55 13.19 -4.13
N ASP A 69 7.93 12.08 -4.39
CA ASP A 69 8.35 11.17 -5.45
C ASP A 69 7.66 11.51 -6.76
N GLY A 70 8.44 11.73 -7.81
CA GLY A 70 7.93 11.90 -9.15
C GLY A 70 7.63 10.54 -9.75
N ILE A 71 6.38 10.13 -9.71
CA ILE A 71 5.99 8.78 -10.09
C ILE A 71 4.57 8.76 -10.65
N PHE A 72 4.35 7.99 -11.72
CA PHE A 72 3.02 7.80 -12.28
C PHE A 72 2.20 6.86 -11.40
N PHE A 73 0.88 7.03 -11.38
CA PHE A 73 0.00 6.22 -10.54
C PHE A 73 0.06 4.74 -10.85
N GLU A 74 0.26 4.37 -12.11
CA GLU A 74 0.42 2.96 -12.47
C GLU A 74 1.63 2.34 -11.76
N ALA A 75 2.72 3.09 -11.69
CA ALA A 75 3.92 2.64 -10.99
C ALA A 75 3.72 2.64 -9.48
N VAL A 76 3.00 3.63 -8.93
CA VAL A 76 2.64 3.68 -7.51
C VAL A 76 1.89 2.40 -7.12
N THR A 77 0.86 2.07 -7.89
CA THR A 77 0.02 0.92 -7.64
C THR A 77 0.84 -0.37 -7.58
N ASN A 78 1.70 -0.56 -8.57
CA ASN A 78 2.54 -1.75 -8.62
C ASN A 78 3.58 -1.79 -7.50
N LYS A 79 4.18 -0.64 -7.18
CA LYS A 79 5.16 -0.57 -6.10
C LYS A 79 4.54 -0.90 -4.75
N ILE A 80 3.37 -0.35 -4.46
CA ILE A 80 2.67 -0.63 -3.20
C ILE A 80 2.33 -2.12 -3.13
N CYS A 81 1.85 -2.69 -4.23
CA CYS A 81 1.52 -4.10 -4.32
C CYS A 81 2.73 -4.98 -4.00
N ASP A 82 3.84 -4.69 -4.64
CA ASP A 82 5.08 -5.46 -4.46
C ASP A 82 5.63 -5.31 -3.05
N ASP A 83 5.67 -4.08 -2.54
CA ASP A 83 6.23 -3.81 -1.21
C ASP A 83 5.40 -4.47 -0.11
N LEU A 84 4.08 -4.31 -0.16
CA LEU A 84 3.20 -4.93 0.83
C LEU A 84 3.19 -6.46 0.72
N GLY A 85 3.17 -6.98 -0.51
CA GLY A 85 3.22 -8.43 -0.72
C GLY A 85 4.45 -9.06 -0.10
N ARG A 86 5.58 -8.38 -0.23
CA ARG A 86 6.84 -8.87 0.32
C ARG A 86 6.90 -8.74 1.83
N VAL A 87 6.53 -7.57 2.36
CA VAL A 87 6.60 -7.31 3.80
C VAL A 87 5.62 -8.19 4.57
N LEU A 88 4.43 -8.40 4.02
CA LEU A 88 3.40 -9.21 4.64
C LEU A 88 3.57 -10.71 4.38
N GLU A 89 4.53 -11.08 3.52
CA GLU A 89 4.77 -12.47 3.14
C GLU A 89 3.50 -13.15 2.65
N LEU A 90 2.74 -12.45 1.82
CA LEU A 90 1.49 -12.97 1.31
C LEU A 90 1.72 -14.16 0.38
N ARG A 91 0.82 -15.14 0.45
CA ARG A 91 0.88 -16.32 -0.41
C ARG A 91 0.63 -15.92 -1.85
N PRO A 92 1.57 -16.15 -2.77
CA PRO A 92 1.44 -15.61 -4.14
C PRO A 92 0.30 -16.22 -4.94
N VAL A 93 -0.04 -17.48 -4.69
CA VAL A 93 -1.04 -18.17 -5.49
C VAL A 93 -2.44 -17.99 -4.95
N ALA A 94 -2.58 -18.11 -3.65
CA ALA A 94 -3.87 -18.09 -3.00
C ALA A 94 -4.33 -16.68 -2.66
N ALA A 95 -3.56 -15.70 -2.98
CA ALA A 95 -3.85 -14.34 -2.59
C ALA A 95 -4.36 -13.53 -3.77
N PRO A 96 -5.56 -13.80 -4.21
CA PRO A 96 -6.17 -12.96 -5.23
C PRO A 96 -6.55 -11.61 -4.68
N VAL A 97 -6.17 -11.35 -3.49
CA VAL A 97 -6.75 -10.32 -2.67
C VAL A 97 -5.85 -9.13 -2.49
N GLN A 98 -4.73 -9.16 -3.13
CA GLN A 98 -3.85 -8.03 -3.12
C GLN A 98 -4.33 -7.05 -4.16
N GLN A 99 -5.37 -6.31 -3.80
CA GLN A 99 -5.95 -5.30 -4.66
C GLN A 99 -5.75 -3.95 -4.05
N HIS A 100 -5.40 -3.00 -4.88
CA HIS A 100 -5.42 -1.62 -4.48
C HIS A 100 -5.73 -0.76 -5.69
N GLN A 101 -6.34 0.38 -5.42
CA GLN A 101 -6.72 1.34 -6.43
C GLN A 101 -6.10 2.68 -6.11
N ALA A 102 -5.66 3.38 -7.14
CA ALA A 102 -5.33 4.78 -7.04
C ALA A 102 -6.37 5.54 -7.83
N ARG A 103 -6.97 6.53 -7.21
CA ARG A 103 -8.00 7.34 -7.85
C ARG A 103 -7.67 8.80 -7.70
N ASN A 104 -7.68 9.51 -8.82
CA ASN A 104 -7.48 10.95 -8.81
C ASN A 104 -8.71 11.66 -8.29
N PHE A 105 -8.47 12.70 -7.52
CA PHE A 105 -9.46 13.68 -7.15
C PHE A 105 -9.10 14.98 -7.85
N GLU A 106 -10.00 15.50 -8.59
CA GLU A 106 -9.82 16.78 -9.24
C GLU A 106 -10.69 17.86 -8.62
#